data_b2f51f69072dbf4e622a2e32fc899b62
#
_entry.id   b2f51f69072dbf4e622a2e32fc899b62
#
_cell.length_a   1.000
_cell.length_b   1.000
_cell.length_c   1.000
_cell.angle_alpha   90.00
_cell.angle_beta   90.00
_cell.angle_gamma   90.00
#
_symmetry.space_group_name_H-M   'P 1'
#
loop_
_entity.id
_entity.type
_entity.pdbx_description
1 polymer ?
#
loop_
_entity_poly.entity_id
_entity_poly.type
_entity_poly.pdbx_seq_one_letter_code
_entity_poly.pdbx_strand_id
1 'polypeptide(L)'
;MSAAGPPPVIDEATRREIEAFLFFEARVADESRYDEWEALVTDDVLYWVPAEPSDYDPIARLSYLNDNRTRLATRIRQLKTGLRHSQTPPSLMRRLISNVEIFPIDEGGDEYRVESNFVLYELARQATGDLRLWTGRTTHRLRRVEGQLRIAAKRVDLVNASGPIPNLTFLI
;
A
#
# COMPACT_ATOMS: atom_id res chain seq x y z
N MET A 1 -6.42 13.99 5.40
CA MET A 1 -7.67 14.71 5.07
C MET A 1 -8.08 14.32 3.67
N SER A 2 -9.26 13.75 3.51
CA SER A 2 -9.85 13.58 2.18
C SER A 2 -10.13 14.97 1.58
N ALA A 3 -9.90 15.15 0.28
CA ALA A 3 -10.22 16.42 -0.37
C ALA A 3 -11.73 16.69 -0.30
N ALA A 4 -12.10 17.90 0.04
CA ALA A 4 -13.51 18.33 0.06
C ALA A 4 -13.97 18.66 -1.37
N GLY A 5 -14.25 17.65 -2.17
CA GLY A 5 -14.75 17.82 -3.53
C GLY A 5 -14.20 16.79 -4.52
N PRO A 6 -14.68 16.80 -5.77
CA PRO A 6 -14.18 15.89 -6.80
C PRO A 6 -12.71 16.18 -7.12
N PRO A 7 -11.94 15.16 -7.55
CA PRO A 7 -10.55 15.37 -7.95
C PRO A 7 -10.47 16.34 -9.14
N PRO A 8 -9.38 17.14 -9.23
CA PRO A 8 -9.17 18.02 -10.35
C PRO A 8 -8.98 17.20 -11.66
N VAL A 9 -9.26 17.83 -12.77
CA VAL A 9 -8.97 17.23 -14.08
C VAL A 9 -7.45 17.27 -14.30
N ILE A 10 -6.85 16.11 -14.47
CA ILE A 10 -5.45 15.95 -14.86
C ILE A 10 -5.37 15.45 -16.29
N ASP A 11 -4.23 15.64 -16.94
CA ASP A 11 -4.04 15.14 -18.30
C ASP A 11 -4.03 13.60 -18.34
N GLU A 12 -4.45 13.07 -19.49
CA GLU A 12 -4.64 11.63 -19.68
C GLU A 12 -3.31 10.83 -19.60
N ALA A 13 -2.19 11.44 -20.01
CA ALA A 13 -0.90 10.77 -19.97
C ALA A 13 -0.45 10.54 -18.52
N THR A 14 -0.57 11.57 -17.68
CA THR A 14 -0.29 11.49 -16.24
C THR A 14 -1.21 10.49 -15.55
N ARG A 15 -2.52 10.48 -15.88
CA ARG A 15 -3.46 9.51 -15.34
C ARG A 15 -3.03 8.08 -15.66
N ARG A 16 -2.76 7.79 -16.92
CA ARG A 16 -2.35 6.44 -17.35
C ARG A 16 -1.04 6.00 -16.72
N GLU A 17 -0.08 6.91 -16.57
CA GLU A 17 1.18 6.60 -15.91
C GLU A 17 0.97 6.21 -14.44
N ILE A 18 0.18 6.99 -13.70
CA ILE A 18 -0.12 6.72 -12.29
C ILE A 18 -0.92 5.41 -12.14
N GLU A 19 -1.94 5.18 -12.95
CA GLU A 19 -2.71 3.92 -12.90
C GLU A 19 -1.82 2.71 -13.24
N ALA A 20 -0.96 2.80 -14.26
CA ALA A 20 -0.01 1.75 -14.60
C ALA A 20 0.98 1.47 -13.45
N PHE A 21 1.42 2.52 -12.75
CA PHE A 21 2.27 2.38 -11.57
C PHE A 21 1.55 1.65 -10.43
N LEU A 22 0.30 2.02 -10.13
CA LEU A 22 -0.49 1.34 -9.08
C LEU A 22 -0.75 -0.13 -9.42
N PHE A 23 -1.04 -0.45 -10.68
CA PHE A 23 -1.26 -1.84 -11.10
C PHE A 23 0.03 -2.66 -11.06
N PHE A 24 1.17 -2.05 -11.38
CA PHE A 24 2.47 -2.72 -11.23
C PHE A 24 2.81 -2.97 -9.76
N GLU A 25 2.65 -1.96 -8.89
CA GLU A 25 2.85 -2.07 -7.43
C GLU A 25 1.99 -3.20 -6.85
N ALA A 26 0.70 -3.24 -7.22
CA ALA A 26 -0.22 -4.28 -6.80
C ALA A 26 0.26 -5.68 -7.24
N ARG A 27 0.67 -5.81 -8.50
CA ARG A 27 1.13 -7.08 -9.06
C ARG A 27 2.38 -7.60 -8.36
N VAL A 28 3.40 -6.78 -8.16
CA VAL A 28 4.64 -7.23 -7.52
C VAL A 28 4.43 -7.58 -6.05
N ALA A 29 3.50 -6.91 -5.36
CA ALA A 29 3.10 -7.26 -4.00
C ALA A 29 2.36 -8.61 -3.96
N ASP A 30 1.40 -8.85 -4.86
CA ASP A 30 0.63 -10.09 -4.94
C ASP A 30 1.51 -11.30 -5.33
N GLU A 31 2.53 -11.08 -6.13
CA GLU A 31 3.49 -12.09 -6.58
C GLU A 31 4.66 -12.28 -5.60
N SER A 32 4.65 -11.58 -4.46
CA SER A 32 5.73 -11.61 -3.46
C SER A 32 7.11 -11.24 -4.03
N ARG A 33 7.14 -10.38 -5.04
CA ARG A 33 8.35 -9.84 -5.69
C ARG A 33 8.87 -8.67 -4.87
N TYR A 34 9.32 -8.97 -3.66
CA TYR A 34 9.61 -7.97 -2.63
C TYR A 34 10.75 -7.02 -2.98
N ASP A 35 11.78 -7.48 -3.69
CA ASP A 35 12.90 -6.62 -4.11
C ASP A 35 12.43 -5.56 -5.12
N GLU A 36 11.56 -5.95 -6.04
CA GLU A 36 10.98 -5.02 -7.02
C GLU A 36 10.02 -4.03 -6.34
N TRP A 37 9.22 -4.51 -5.38
CA TRP A 37 8.35 -3.64 -4.61
C TRP A 37 9.16 -2.64 -3.77
N GLU A 38 10.25 -3.09 -3.12
CA GLU A 38 11.15 -2.24 -2.33
C GLU A 38 11.83 -1.17 -3.19
N ALA A 39 12.09 -1.45 -4.46
CA ALA A 39 12.65 -0.47 -5.39
C ALA A 39 11.67 0.64 -5.77
N LEU A 40 10.37 0.49 -5.48
CA LEU A 40 9.36 1.52 -5.76
C LEU A 40 9.27 2.62 -4.71
N VAL A 41 9.89 2.46 -3.54
CA VAL A 41 9.78 3.42 -2.44
C VAL A 41 10.96 4.39 -2.41
N THR A 42 10.71 5.58 -1.84
CA THR A 42 11.75 6.58 -1.56
C THR A 42 12.50 6.26 -0.25
N ASP A 43 13.63 6.92 -0.02
CA ASP A 43 14.40 6.75 1.21
C ASP A 43 13.69 7.32 2.46
N ASP A 44 12.78 8.27 2.27
CA ASP A 44 11.97 8.89 3.31
C ASP A 44 10.55 8.29 3.41
N VAL A 45 10.33 7.11 2.86
CA VAL A 45 9.01 6.46 2.83
C VAL A 45 8.39 6.28 4.21
N LEU A 46 7.07 6.49 4.28
CA LEU A 46 6.22 6.07 5.39
C LEU A 46 5.18 5.04 4.89
N TYR A 47 5.22 3.82 5.43
CA TYR A 47 4.22 2.80 5.19
C TYR A 47 3.38 2.60 6.45
N TRP A 48 2.09 2.92 6.36
CA TRP A 48 1.23 3.04 7.52
C TRP A 48 -0.11 2.32 7.34
N VAL A 49 -0.45 1.48 8.31
CA VAL A 49 -1.77 0.84 8.43
C VAL A 49 -2.32 1.20 9.82
N PRO A 50 -3.20 2.21 9.93
CA PRO A 50 -3.78 2.61 11.21
C PRO A 50 -4.69 1.52 11.78
N ALA A 51 -4.78 1.46 13.12
CA ALA A 51 -5.70 0.58 13.82
C ALA A 51 -7.10 1.20 14.01
N GLU A 52 -7.28 2.45 13.67
CA GLU A 52 -8.55 3.18 13.74
C GLU A 52 -8.73 4.04 12.47
N PRO A 53 -9.97 4.15 11.95
CA PRO A 53 -10.25 4.94 10.75
C PRO A 53 -10.30 6.44 11.09
N SER A 54 -9.21 7.05 11.51
CA SER A 54 -9.14 8.47 11.85
C SER A 54 -7.83 9.09 11.41
N ASP A 55 -7.87 10.38 11.07
CA ASP A 55 -6.68 11.19 10.82
C ASP A 55 -6.01 11.49 12.17
N TYR A 56 -5.10 10.63 12.59
CA TYR A 56 -4.30 10.84 13.79
C TYR A 56 -2.80 10.75 13.48
N ASP A 57 -2.00 11.30 14.38
CA ASP A 57 -0.55 11.18 14.30
C ASP A 57 -0.14 9.71 14.47
N PRO A 58 0.54 9.11 13.48
CA PRO A 58 1.00 7.71 13.56
C PRO A 58 1.92 7.42 14.74
N ILE A 59 2.52 8.45 15.35
CA ILE A 59 3.40 8.32 16.52
C ILE A 59 2.57 8.29 17.83
N ALA A 60 1.42 8.95 17.84
CA ALA A 60 0.63 9.17 19.05
C ALA A 60 -0.36 8.03 19.36
N ARG A 61 -0.65 7.14 18.42
CA ARG A 61 -1.66 6.08 18.57
C ARG A 61 -1.21 4.73 18.00
N LEU A 62 -1.95 3.68 18.38
CA LEU A 62 -1.70 2.33 17.91
C LEU A 62 -1.94 2.23 16.40
N SER A 63 -1.01 1.55 15.74
CA SER A 63 -1.09 1.20 14.33
C SER A 63 -0.79 -0.29 14.16
N TYR A 64 -1.41 -0.93 13.18
CA TYR A 64 -1.01 -2.28 12.78
C TYR A 64 0.38 -2.28 12.16
N LEU A 65 0.66 -1.28 11.34
CA LEU A 65 1.97 -1.01 10.75
C LEU A 65 2.26 0.50 10.80
N ASN A 66 3.51 0.82 11.12
CA ASN A 66 4.05 2.18 11.02
C ASN A 66 5.55 2.06 10.73
N ASP A 67 5.87 1.83 9.47
CA ASP A 67 7.22 1.52 9.02
C ASP A 67 7.83 2.70 8.25
N ASN A 68 8.94 3.20 8.75
CA ASN A 68 9.87 4.03 7.96
C ASN A 68 10.74 3.11 7.06
N ARG A 69 11.62 3.69 6.27
CA ARG A 69 12.49 2.94 5.32
C ARG A 69 13.23 1.78 5.99
N THR A 70 13.80 1.98 7.17
CA THR A 70 14.57 0.96 7.89
C THR A 70 13.70 -0.19 8.39
N ARG A 71 12.54 0.13 8.98
CA ARG A 71 11.58 -0.88 9.46
C ARG A 71 10.99 -1.67 8.29
N LEU A 72 10.65 -0.98 7.20
CA LEU A 72 10.13 -1.59 5.98
C LEU A 72 11.15 -2.57 5.38
N ALA A 73 12.41 -2.19 5.24
CA ALA A 73 13.47 -3.07 4.77
C ALA A 73 13.65 -4.30 5.66
N THR A 74 13.52 -4.13 6.98
CA THR A 74 13.56 -5.25 7.94
C THR A 74 12.38 -6.19 7.76
N ARG A 75 11.16 -5.65 7.58
CA ARG A 75 9.95 -6.42 7.29
C ARG A 75 10.10 -7.23 6.00
N ILE A 76 10.52 -6.59 4.92
CA ILE A 76 10.74 -7.23 3.62
C ILE A 76 11.75 -8.37 3.76
N ARG A 77 12.86 -8.14 4.44
CA ARG A 77 13.85 -9.18 4.71
C ARG A 77 13.23 -10.37 5.45
N GLN A 78 12.40 -10.12 6.46
CA GLN A 78 11.69 -11.17 7.19
C GLN A 78 10.71 -11.94 6.31
N LEU A 79 9.98 -11.25 5.42
CA LEU A 79 9.07 -11.89 4.47
C LEU A 79 9.82 -12.81 3.48
N LYS A 80 11.03 -12.43 3.09
CA LYS A 80 11.88 -13.19 2.15
C LYS A 80 12.50 -14.45 2.77
N THR A 81 12.74 -14.48 4.07
CA THR A 81 13.46 -15.59 4.70
C THR A 81 12.67 -16.91 4.73
N GLY A 82 11.35 -16.87 4.63
CA GLY A 82 10.50 -18.07 4.74
C GLY A 82 10.63 -18.82 6.09
N LEU A 83 11.34 -18.24 7.07
CA LEU A 83 11.64 -18.90 8.37
C LEU A 83 10.45 -18.89 9.33
N ARG A 84 9.42 -18.12 9.04
CA ARG A 84 8.20 -18.11 9.87
C ARG A 84 7.23 -19.18 9.36
N HIS A 85 6.95 -20.19 10.14
CA HIS A 85 5.98 -21.24 9.83
C HIS A 85 4.58 -20.68 9.45
N SER A 86 4.20 -19.54 10.04
CA SER A 86 2.95 -18.82 9.71
C SER A 86 2.94 -18.13 8.33
N GLN A 87 4.04 -18.17 7.59
CA GLN A 87 4.22 -17.54 6.27
C GLN A 87 4.71 -18.52 5.20
N THR A 88 4.84 -19.81 5.55
CA THR A 88 5.33 -20.85 4.65
C THR A 88 4.33 -21.99 4.54
N PRO A 89 3.83 -22.31 3.34
CA PRO A 89 4.06 -21.64 2.06
C PRO A 89 3.43 -20.26 2.01
N PRO A 90 3.93 -19.31 1.19
CA PRO A 90 3.36 -17.97 1.10
C PRO A 90 1.90 -18.00 0.62
N SER A 91 1.11 -17.04 1.10
CA SER A 91 -0.26 -16.85 0.64
C SER A 91 -0.31 -16.57 -0.86
N LEU A 92 -1.34 -17.08 -1.53
CA LEU A 92 -1.65 -16.66 -2.89
C LEU A 92 -2.60 -15.46 -2.83
N MET A 93 -2.29 -14.41 -3.55
CA MET A 93 -3.01 -13.15 -3.46
C MET A 93 -3.40 -12.62 -4.83
N ARG A 94 -4.54 -11.93 -4.88
CA ARG A 94 -4.96 -11.10 -6.01
C ARG A 94 -5.74 -9.92 -5.48
N ARG A 95 -5.33 -8.70 -5.88
CA ARG A 95 -6.05 -7.47 -5.54
C ARG A 95 -6.60 -6.78 -6.77
N LEU A 96 -7.74 -6.16 -6.56
CA LEU A 96 -8.38 -5.27 -7.52
C LEU A 96 -8.28 -3.86 -6.98
N ILE A 97 -7.87 -2.93 -7.83
CA ILE A 97 -7.80 -1.51 -7.52
C ILE A 97 -8.87 -0.80 -8.33
N SER A 98 -9.59 0.10 -7.71
CA SER A 98 -10.66 0.86 -8.33
C SER A 98 -10.77 2.26 -7.73
N ASN A 99 -11.63 3.10 -8.33
CA ASN A 99 -11.93 4.44 -7.83
C ASN A 99 -10.67 5.28 -7.60
N VAL A 100 -9.80 5.30 -8.61
CA VAL A 100 -8.53 6.04 -8.56
C VAL A 100 -8.82 7.54 -8.68
N GLU A 101 -8.47 8.28 -7.64
CA GLU A 101 -8.58 9.74 -7.55
C GLU A 101 -7.18 10.34 -7.41
N ILE A 102 -6.82 11.29 -8.26
CA ILE A 102 -5.47 11.84 -8.33
C ILE A 102 -5.53 13.34 -8.04
N PHE A 103 -4.74 13.76 -7.05
CA PHE A 103 -4.65 15.15 -6.61
C PHE A 103 -3.18 15.59 -6.70
N PRO A 104 -2.85 16.56 -7.59
CA PRO A 104 -1.52 17.19 -7.56
C PRO A 104 -1.29 17.85 -6.20
N ILE A 105 -0.08 17.71 -5.63
CA ILE A 105 0.28 18.32 -4.35
C ILE A 105 1.06 19.61 -4.60
N ASP A 106 1.83 19.64 -5.68
CA ASP A 106 2.67 20.75 -6.09
C ASP A 106 2.29 21.31 -7.46
N GLU A 107 2.68 22.53 -7.75
CA GLU A 107 2.45 23.17 -9.05
C GLU A 107 3.34 22.60 -10.16
N GLY A 108 4.45 21.96 -9.82
CA GLY A 108 5.41 21.38 -10.75
C GLY A 108 4.97 20.05 -11.37
N GLY A 109 3.99 19.38 -10.77
CA GLY A 109 3.54 18.06 -11.21
C GLY A 109 4.52 16.93 -10.88
N ASP A 110 5.35 17.13 -9.85
CA ASP A 110 6.32 16.14 -9.38
C ASP A 110 5.80 15.31 -8.19
N GLU A 111 4.73 15.77 -7.54
CA GLU A 111 4.11 15.06 -6.42
C GLU A 111 2.60 14.95 -6.55
N TYR A 112 2.08 13.75 -6.23
CA TYR A 112 0.66 13.45 -6.30
C TYR A 112 0.20 12.72 -5.03
N ARG A 113 -0.96 13.12 -4.51
CA ARG A 113 -1.73 12.28 -3.62
C ARG A 113 -2.70 11.47 -4.47
N VAL A 114 -2.61 10.15 -4.34
CA VAL A 114 -3.46 9.23 -5.10
C VAL A 114 -4.26 8.37 -4.14
N GLU A 115 -5.57 8.45 -4.23
CA GLU A 115 -6.49 7.66 -3.41
C GLU A 115 -7.16 6.61 -4.29
N SER A 116 -7.30 5.40 -3.76
CA SER A 116 -7.95 4.30 -4.46
C SER A 116 -8.60 3.33 -3.50
N ASN A 117 -9.64 2.65 -3.92
CA ASN A 117 -10.18 1.52 -3.19
C ASN A 117 -9.49 0.23 -3.62
N PHE A 118 -9.39 -0.73 -2.71
CA PHE A 118 -8.90 -2.06 -3.06
C PHE A 118 -9.76 -3.16 -2.45
N VAL A 119 -9.77 -4.29 -3.14
CA VAL A 119 -10.23 -5.57 -2.64
C VAL A 119 -9.11 -6.58 -2.88
N LEU A 120 -8.64 -7.23 -1.83
CA LEU A 120 -7.60 -8.25 -1.90
C LEU A 120 -8.15 -9.59 -1.42
N TYR A 121 -8.03 -10.59 -2.29
CA TYR A 121 -8.28 -11.98 -1.96
C TYR A 121 -6.96 -12.64 -1.56
N GLU A 122 -6.92 -13.22 -0.36
CA GLU A 122 -5.78 -13.97 0.16
C GLU A 122 -6.19 -15.41 0.40
N LEU A 123 -5.55 -16.36 -0.27
CA LEU A 123 -5.62 -17.78 0.08
C LEU A 123 -4.49 -18.11 1.07
N ALA A 124 -4.82 -18.21 2.34
CA ALA A 124 -3.87 -18.46 3.44
C ALA A 124 -3.50 -19.95 3.51
N ARG A 125 -2.68 -20.43 2.58
CA ARG A 125 -2.30 -21.87 2.46
C ARG A 125 -1.55 -22.41 3.68
N GLN A 126 -0.82 -21.55 4.38
CA GLN A 126 -0.04 -21.89 5.58
C GLN A 126 -0.88 -22.04 6.85
N ALA A 127 -2.14 -21.64 6.81
CA ALA A 127 -3.07 -21.71 7.93
C ALA A 127 -4.20 -22.69 7.64
N THR A 128 -5.43 -22.19 7.57
CA THR A 128 -6.65 -23.00 7.35
C THR A 128 -6.91 -23.34 5.88
N GLY A 129 -6.20 -22.72 4.95
CA GLY A 129 -6.51 -22.80 3.52
C GLY A 129 -7.74 -21.99 3.13
N ASP A 130 -8.25 -21.15 4.04
CA ASP A 130 -9.41 -20.31 3.77
C ASP A 130 -9.06 -19.13 2.87
N LEU A 131 -10.02 -18.77 2.04
CA LEU A 131 -9.99 -17.56 1.26
C LEU A 131 -10.40 -16.39 2.16
N ARG A 132 -9.47 -15.46 2.41
CA ARG A 132 -9.69 -14.26 3.21
C ARG A 132 -9.89 -13.06 2.31
N LEU A 133 -10.73 -12.16 2.75
CA LEU A 133 -11.01 -10.90 2.08
C LEU A 133 -10.45 -9.73 2.89
N TRP A 134 -9.67 -8.89 2.22
CA TRP A 134 -9.18 -7.63 2.76
C TRP A 134 -9.72 -6.51 1.89
N THR A 135 -10.32 -5.50 2.49
CA THR A 135 -10.87 -4.36 1.76
C THR A 135 -10.55 -3.06 2.46
N GLY A 136 -10.38 -2.01 1.68
CA GLY A 136 -10.08 -0.71 2.24
C GLY A 136 -9.83 0.36 1.20
N ARG A 137 -9.32 1.46 1.68
CA ARG A 137 -8.85 2.59 0.87
C ARG A 137 -7.35 2.76 1.07
N THR A 138 -6.65 2.97 -0.02
CA THR A 138 -5.22 3.27 0.00
C THR A 138 -5.01 4.73 -0.40
N THR A 139 -4.19 5.43 0.36
CA THR A 139 -3.69 6.76 0.01
C THR A 139 -2.20 6.68 -0.23
N HIS A 140 -1.77 6.91 -1.47
CA HIS A 140 -0.38 7.03 -1.83
C HIS A 140 0.03 8.51 -1.91
N ARG A 141 1.25 8.81 -1.48
CA ARG A 141 1.98 10.00 -1.91
C ARG A 141 3.04 9.53 -2.88
N LEU A 142 2.84 9.86 -4.15
CA LEU A 142 3.77 9.53 -5.22
C LEU A 142 4.63 10.74 -5.53
N ARG A 143 5.94 10.53 -5.68
CA ARG A 143 6.91 11.57 -6.01
C ARG A 143 7.76 11.14 -7.19
N ARG A 144 8.06 12.07 -8.11
CA ARG A 144 9.05 11.83 -9.16
C ARG A 144 10.46 11.94 -8.60
N VAL A 145 11.24 10.88 -8.78
CA VAL A 145 12.66 10.84 -8.46
C VAL A 145 13.36 10.40 -9.74
N GLU A 146 14.23 11.26 -10.26
CA GLU A 146 14.94 11.00 -11.53
C GLU A 146 13.98 10.65 -12.68
N GLY A 147 12.85 11.35 -12.75
CA GLY A 147 11.82 11.15 -13.79
C GLY A 147 10.90 9.94 -13.59
N GLN A 148 11.10 9.13 -12.55
CA GLN A 148 10.28 7.95 -12.26
C GLN A 148 9.41 8.15 -11.03
N LEU A 149 8.18 7.66 -11.05
CA LEU A 149 7.32 7.66 -9.88
C LEU A 149 7.87 6.73 -8.79
N ARG A 150 7.84 7.23 -7.54
CA ARG A 150 8.20 6.47 -6.32
C ARG A 150 7.16 6.72 -5.24
N ILE A 151 7.00 5.78 -4.34
CA ILE A 151 6.12 5.89 -3.18
C ILE A 151 6.85 6.61 -2.04
N ALA A 152 6.45 7.84 -1.74
CA ALA A 152 6.94 8.59 -0.59
C ALA A 152 6.10 8.32 0.68
N ALA A 153 4.82 7.96 0.51
CA ALA A 153 4.00 7.43 1.58
C ALA A 153 2.94 6.48 1.03
N LYS A 154 2.60 5.46 1.81
CA LYS A 154 1.46 4.56 1.57
C LYS A 154 0.70 4.38 2.87
N ARG A 155 -0.54 4.85 2.92
CA ARG A 155 -1.48 4.62 4.01
C ARG A 155 -2.56 3.64 3.53
N VAL A 156 -2.89 2.66 4.36
CA VAL A 156 -3.94 1.68 4.07
C VAL A 156 -4.97 1.69 5.18
N ASP A 157 -6.15 2.19 4.88
CA ASP A 157 -7.28 2.23 5.80
C ASP A 157 -8.19 1.02 5.54
N LEU A 158 -8.15 0.06 6.45
CA LEU A 158 -9.00 -1.13 6.37
C LEU A 158 -10.41 -0.83 6.87
N VAL A 159 -11.43 -1.36 6.19
CA VAL A 159 -12.84 -1.16 6.59
C VAL A 159 -13.16 -1.77 7.96
N ASN A 160 -12.41 -2.78 8.39
CA ASN A 160 -12.56 -3.46 9.68
C ASN A 160 -11.41 -3.17 10.65
N ALA A 161 -10.71 -2.03 10.49
CA ALA A 161 -9.54 -1.69 11.31
C ALA A 161 -9.83 -1.68 12.82
N SER A 162 -11.05 -1.32 13.26
CA SER A 162 -11.42 -1.31 14.68
C SER A 162 -11.74 -2.69 15.26
N GLY A 163 -11.75 -3.73 14.44
CA GLY A 163 -12.01 -5.11 14.84
C GLY A 163 -10.75 -5.97 14.84
N PRO A 164 -10.88 -7.25 15.23
CA PRO A 164 -9.78 -8.18 15.12
C PRO A 164 -9.48 -8.44 13.64
N ILE A 165 -8.24 -8.19 13.23
CA ILE A 165 -7.75 -8.55 11.90
C ILE A 165 -6.77 -9.72 11.99
N PRO A 166 -6.69 -10.58 10.97
CA PRO A 166 -5.64 -11.58 10.88
C PRO A 166 -4.25 -10.94 10.82
N ASN A 167 -3.21 -11.71 11.12
CA ASN A 167 -1.84 -11.23 11.00
C ASN A 167 -1.53 -10.80 9.56
N LEU A 168 -0.99 -9.60 9.41
CA LEU A 168 -0.45 -9.10 8.14
C LEU A 168 0.89 -9.78 7.85
N THR A 169 0.85 -10.85 7.07
CA THR A 169 2.01 -11.67 6.70
C THR A 169 2.53 -11.35 5.30
N PHE A 170 2.10 -10.25 4.73
CA PHE A 170 2.39 -9.78 3.37
C PHE A 170 2.36 -8.23 3.32
N LEU A 171 2.66 -7.67 2.16
CA LEU A 171 2.51 -6.24 1.90
C LEU A 171 1.08 -5.95 1.40
N ILE A 172 0.33 -5.18 2.20
CA ILE A 172 -1.06 -4.80 1.89
C ILE A 172 -1.14 -3.44 1.19
#